data_9251b178a088ac03ff631b9802294dbb
#
_entry.id   9251b178a088ac03ff631b9802294dbb
#
_cell.length_a   1.000
_cell.length_b   1.000
_cell.length_c   1.000
_cell.angle_alpha   90.00
_cell.angle_beta   90.00
_cell.angle_gamma   90.00
#
_symmetry.space_group_name_H-M   'P 1'
#
loop_
_entity.id
_entity.type
_entity.pdbx_description
1 polymer ?
#
loop_
_entity_poly.entity_id
_entity_poly.type
_entity_poly.pdbx_seq_one_letter_code
_entity_poly.pdbx_strand_id
1 'polypeptide(L)'
;DAQFYAKDAQDLLEKTAFITQKMYGKLPTYFGHLPRNTFTIKGSASRGAFYMPPADNRSPGTYFLASTPKLQPLYNLEALSLHEAIPGHHLQNAIAMELDVPEFRRTLSHSAFGEGWALYTERLGKEAGFYQSPYSDFGRLGYEMWRAVRLVVDTGIHAFGWSRQKAIDYLASHTALPQSAVEDQIDRYISWPGQALSYKMGEIKIRDLRAKAEKELGAQFDIRSFHDTVIGQGSLPMAVLEDVINDWIAEQKPAI
;
A
#
# COMPACT_ATOMS: atom_id res chain seq x y z
N ASP A 1 9.78 -22.69 9.11
CA ASP A 1 10.40 -22.62 10.41
C ASP A 1 9.48 -21.84 11.37
N ALA A 2 9.25 -22.39 12.59
CA ALA A 2 8.31 -21.83 13.58
C ALA A 2 8.66 -20.40 14.02
N GLN A 3 9.94 -20.00 13.97
CA GLN A 3 10.38 -18.65 14.33
C GLN A 3 9.76 -17.53 13.49
N PHE A 4 9.28 -17.85 12.29
CA PHE A 4 8.69 -16.88 11.38
C PHE A 4 7.17 -16.74 11.51
N TYR A 5 6.58 -17.35 12.52
CA TYR A 5 5.13 -17.26 12.75
C TYR A 5 4.82 -16.86 14.17
N ALA A 6 3.71 -16.15 14.34
CA ALA A 6 3.18 -15.86 15.67
C ALA A 6 2.72 -17.16 16.37
N LYS A 7 2.75 -17.16 17.69
CA LYS A 7 2.37 -18.33 18.53
C LYS A 7 0.90 -18.68 18.33
N ASP A 8 0.07 -17.64 18.30
CA ASP A 8 -1.38 -17.72 18.17
C ASP A 8 -1.91 -16.41 17.53
N ALA A 9 -3.23 -16.34 17.36
CA ALA A 9 -3.88 -15.17 16.77
C ALA A 9 -3.69 -13.90 17.62
N GLN A 10 -3.67 -14.02 18.93
CA GLN A 10 -3.49 -12.87 19.84
C GLN A 10 -2.06 -12.30 19.72
N ASP A 11 -1.04 -13.14 19.71
CA ASP A 11 0.36 -12.73 19.51
C ASP A 11 0.56 -12.04 18.15
N LEU A 12 -0.15 -12.49 17.10
CA LEU A 12 -0.13 -11.84 15.78
C LEU A 12 -0.73 -10.42 15.84
N LEU A 13 -1.87 -10.26 16.51
CA LEU A 13 -2.52 -8.95 16.68
C LEU A 13 -1.66 -7.99 17.49
N GLU A 14 -1.03 -8.46 18.58
CA GLU A 14 -0.14 -7.65 19.43
C GLU A 14 1.09 -7.16 18.66
N LYS A 15 1.73 -8.03 17.87
CA LYS A 15 2.86 -7.66 17.00
C LYS A 15 2.45 -6.64 15.95
N THR A 16 1.28 -6.82 15.37
CA THR A 16 0.74 -5.87 14.39
C THR A 16 0.45 -4.51 15.02
N ALA A 17 -0.17 -4.49 16.21
CA ALA A 17 -0.42 -3.27 16.96
C ALA A 17 0.88 -2.54 17.31
N PHE A 18 1.92 -3.26 17.72
CA PHE A 18 3.23 -2.67 17.99
C PHE A 18 3.84 -2.02 16.74
N ILE A 19 3.78 -2.68 15.58
CA ILE A 19 4.30 -2.13 14.32
C ILE A 19 3.54 -0.86 13.94
N THR A 20 2.22 -0.88 14.00
CA THR A 20 1.40 0.29 13.67
C THR A 20 1.64 1.44 14.64
N GLN A 21 1.74 1.19 15.94
CA GLN A 21 2.07 2.20 16.95
C GLN A 21 3.46 2.80 16.74
N LYS A 22 4.45 1.98 16.36
CA LYS A 22 5.79 2.47 16.00
C LYS A 22 5.74 3.44 14.82
N MET A 23 4.89 3.17 13.82
CA MET A 23 4.71 4.07 12.68
C MET A 23 3.96 5.34 13.05
N TYR A 24 2.96 5.28 13.95
CA TYR A 24 2.28 6.47 14.46
C TYR A 24 3.26 7.52 15.01
N GLY A 25 4.25 7.08 15.78
CA GLY A 25 5.29 7.96 16.30
C GLY A 25 6.16 8.64 15.24
N LYS A 26 6.15 8.11 14.01
CA LYS A 26 6.93 8.65 12.89
C LYS A 26 6.12 9.49 11.90
N LEU A 27 4.79 9.40 11.94
CA LEU A 27 3.94 10.11 10.98
C LEU A 27 4.26 11.62 10.88
N PRO A 28 4.48 12.38 11.98
CA PRO A 28 4.78 13.82 11.88
C PRO A 28 6.07 14.14 11.13
N THR A 29 6.97 13.19 10.95
CA THR A 29 8.17 13.35 10.12
C THR A 29 7.87 13.33 8.63
N TYR A 30 6.80 12.63 8.24
CA TYR A 30 6.47 12.37 6.84
C TYR A 30 5.18 13.04 6.36
N PHE A 31 4.34 13.53 7.28
CA PHE A 31 3.03 14.13 6.99
C PHE A 31 2.83 15.40 7.79
N GLY A 32 2.35 16.43 7.16
CA GLY A 32 1.96 17.70 7.81
C GLY A 32 0.54 17.64 8.34
N HIS A 33 -0.34 16.89 7.67
CA HIS A 33 -1.73 16.68 8.08
C HIS A 33 -1.97 15.23 8.52
N LEU A 34 -2.55 15.06 9.71
CA LEU A 34 -2.93 13.76 10.25
C LEU A 34 -4.44 13.72 10.48
N PRO A 35 -5.14 12.65 10.07
CA PRO A 35 -6.59 12.56 10.27
C PRO A 35 -6.94 12.32 11.73
N ARG A 36 -8.16 12.67 12.10
CA ARG A 36 -8.73 12.39 13.43
C ARG A 36 -9.26 10.97 13.55
N ASN A 37 -9.64 10.38 12.40
CA ASN A 37 -10.16 9.03 12.38
C ASN A 37 -9.04 8.01 12.68
N THR A 38 -9.38 6.95 13.40
CA THR A 38 -8.49 5.85 13.77
C THR A 38 -8.95 4.54 13.14
N PHE A 39 -8.25 3.45 13.45
CA PHE A 39 -8.62 2.11 12.99
C PHE A 39 -8.50 1.09 14.13
N THR A 40 -9.16 -0.05 13.91
CA THR A 40 -9.03 -1.25 14.74
C THR A 40 -8.28 -2.33 13.97
N ILE A 41 -7.65 -3.25 14.70
CA ILE A 41 -7.00 -4.44 14.14
C ILE A 41 -7.81 -5.65 14.59
N LYS A 42 -8.24 -6.49 13.64
CA LYS A 42 -9.08 -7.66 13.93
C LYS A 42 -8.61 -8.90 13.18
N GLY A 43 -8.80 -10.06 13.80
CA GLY A 43 -8.68 -11.34 13.11
C GLY A 43 -9.85 -11.58 12.16
N SER A 44 -9.57 -12.25 11.03
CA SER A 44 -10.56 -12.64 10.03
C SER A 44 -10.37 -14.10 9.62
N ALA A 45 -11.45 -14.75 9.21
CA ALA A 45 -11.39 -16.08 8.58
C ALA A 45 -10.81 -16.04 7.16
N SER A 46 -10.60 -14.85 6.58
CA SER A 46 -9.94 -14.68 5.29
C SER A 46 -8.50 -15.22 5.33
N ARG A 47 -8.05 -15.77 4.21
CA ARG A 47 -6.66 -16.23 4.06
C ARG A 47 -5.65 -15.09 3.90
N GLY A 48 -6.11 -13.90 3.54
CA GLY A 48 -5.29 -12.69 3.37
C GLY A 48 -5.66 -11.59 4.35
N ALA A 49 -4.82 -10.57 4.40
CA ALA A 49 -5.11 -9.34 5.10
C ALA A 49 -5.75 -8.32 4.16
N PHE A 50 -6.52 -7.40 4.71
CA PHE A 50 -7.14 -6.31 3.97
C PHE A 50 -7.58 -5.19 4.90
N TYR A 51 -7.67 -4.00 4.36
CA TYR A 51 -8.25 -2.86 5.06
C TYR A 51 -9.69 -2.61 4.61
N MET A 52 -10.56 -2.32 5.57
CA MET A 52 -11.92 -1.86 5.34
C MET A 52 -12.05 -0.41 5.82
N PRO A 53 -12.39 0.53 4.91
CA PRO A 53 -12.54 1.93 5.30
C PRO A 53 -13.69 2.11 6.28
N PRO A 54 -13.71 3.23 7.04
CA PRO A 54 -14.83 3.56 7.90
C PRO A 54 -16.11 3.78 7.08
N ALA A 55 -17.24 3.42 7.65
CA ALA A 55 -18.54 3.67 7.02
C ALA A 55 -18.93 5.16 7.04
N ASP A 56 -18.45 5.90 8.04
CA ASP A 56 -18.67 7.33 8.25
C ASP A 56 -17.50 7.95 9.05
N ASN A 57 -17.54 9.27 9.26
CA ASN A 57 -16.52 10.00 10.01
C ASN A 57 -16.48 9.69 11.53
N ARG A 58 -17.38 8.83 12.02
CA ARG A 58 -17.50 8.47 13.45
C ARG A 58 -17.06 7.05 13.73
N SER A 59 -17.07 6.21 12.71
CA SER A 59 -16.67 4.81 12.82
C SER A 59 -15.17 4.67 12.52
N PRO A 60 -14.42 3.81 13.24
CA PRO A 60 -13.04 3.51 12.86
C PRO A 60 -12.97 2.65 11.60
N GLY A 61 -11.91 2.80 10.83
CA GLY A 61 -11.55 1.79 9.84
C GLY A 61 -11.16 0.46 10.49
N THR A 62 -11.02 -0.59 9.72
CA THR A 62 -10.60 -1.89 10.27
C THR A 62 -9.53 -2.54 9.38
N TYR A 63 -8.40 -2.83 9.97
CA TYR A 63 -7.35 -3.66 9.39
C TYR A 63 -7.60 -5.10 9.81
N PHE A 64 -7.89 -5.97 8.84
CA PHE A 64 -8.11 -7.40 9.06
C PHE A 64 -6.87 -8.20 8.74
N LEU A 65 -6.54 -9.14 9.63
CA LEU A 65 -5.47 -10.14 9.45
C LEU A 65 -6.07 -11.53 9.42
N ALA A 66 -5.40 -12.46 8.73
CA ALA A 66 -5.76 -13.86 8.84
C ALA A 66 -5.66 -14.32 10.31
N SER A 67 -6.74 -14.90 10.86
CA SER A 67 -6.74 -15.41 12.23
C SER A 67 -5.85 -16.64 12.43
N THR A 68 -5.43 -17.27 11.31
CA THR A 68 -4.50 -18.41 11.32
C THR A 68 -3.07 -17.91 11.17
N PRO A 69 -2.22 -17.92 12.22
CA PRO A 69 -0.88 -17.33 12.17
C PRO A 69 0.01 -17.89 11.06
N LYS A 70 -0.13 -19.18 10.72
CA LYS A 70 0.63 -19.84 9.64
C LYS A 70 0.38 -19.26 8.25
N LEU A 71 -0.68 -18.49 8.05
CA LEU A 71 -0.96 -17.79 6.81
C LEU A 71 -0.27 -16.43 6.72
N GLN A 72 0.30 -15.94 7.84
CA GLN A 72 0.91 -14.63 7.92
C GLN A 72 2.34 -14.71 8.51
N PRO A 73 3.37 -14.92 7.67
CA PRO A 73 4.75 -14.89 8.13
C PRO A 73 5.12 -13.53 8.73
N LEU A 74 5.80 -13.55 9.88
CA LEU A 74 6.20 -12.33 10.61
C LEU A 74 7.15 -11.44 9.78
N TYR A 75 7.94 -12.00 8.90
CA TYR A 75 8.83 -11.22 8.06
C TYR A 75 8.10 -10.35 7.02
N ASN A 76 6.82 -10.63 6.74
CA ASN A 76 5.97 -9.79 5.89
C ASN A 76 5.20 -8.73 6.67
N LEU A 77 5.15 -8.83 8.01
CA LEU A 77 4.18 -8.12 8.83
C LEU A 77 4.43 -6.60 8.84
N GLU A 78 5.69 -6.16 8.80
CA GLU A 78 6.02 -4.73 8.70
C GLU A 78 5.49 -4.14 7.38
N ALA A 79 5.83 -4.74 6.24
CA ALA A 79 5.37 -4.27 4.94
C ALA A 79 3.84 -4.27 4.83
N LEU A 80 3.21 -5.35 5.28
CA LEU A 80 1.75 -5.48 5.27
C LEU A 80 1.07 -4.42 6.14
N SER A 81 1.60 -4.15 7.34
CA SER A 81 1.02 -3.16 8.25
C SER A 81 1.16 -1.73 7.72
N LEU A 82 2.26 -1.44 7.03
CA LEU A 82 2.44 -0.15 6.36
C LEU A 82 1.51 0.01 5.16
N HIS A 83 1.17 -1.08 4.47
CA HIS A 83 0.23 -1.12 3.35
C HIS A 83 -1.22 -0.93 3.80
N GLU A 84 -1.68 -1.77 4.72
CA GLU A 84 -3.10 -1.83 5.11
C GLU A 84 -3.48 -0.72 6.09
N ALA A 85 -2.61 -0.41 7.03
CA ALA A 85 -2.89 0.55 8.08
C ALA A 85 -2.28 1.93 7.78
N ILE A 86 -1.18 2.26 8.43
CA ILE A 86 -0.50 3.55 8.34
C ILE A 86 0.95 3.37 7.88
N PRO A 87 1.37 4.21 6.93
CA PRO A 87 0.67 5.32 6.28
C PRO A 87 -0.10 4.93 5.01
N GLY A 88 -0.44 3.64 4.82
CA GLY A 88 -1.11 3.10 3.64
C GLY A 88 -2.61 3.40 3.56
N HIS A 89 -3.39 2.35 3.33
CA HIS A 89 -4.83 2.47 3.04
C HIS A 89 -5.60 3.24 4.12
N HIS A 90 -5.34 2.97 5.42
CA HIS A 90 -6.07 3.69 6.46
C HIS A 90 -5.81 5.19 6.42
N LEU A 91 -4.55 5.63 6.39
CA LEU A 91 -4.21 7.05 6.40
C LEU A 91 -4.84 7.77 5.20
N GLN A 92 -4.70 7.20 4.01
CA GLN A 92 -5.24 7.76 2.77
C GLN A 92 -6.78 7.88 2.81
N ASN A 93 -7.48 6.83 3.26
CA ASN A 93 -8.94 6.85 3.34
C ASN A 93 -9.44 7.77 4.46
N ALA A 94 -8.79 7.78 5.62
CA ALA A 94 -9.17 8.64 6.73
C ALA A 94 -9.05 10.13 6.35
N ILE A 95 -7.99 10.54 5.67
CA ILE A 95 -7.84 11.90 5.13
C ILE A 95 -8.95 12.18 4.11
N ALA A 96 -9.19 11.28 3.15
CA ALA A 96 -10.22 11.48 2.14
C ALA A 96 -11.62 11.70 2.73
N MET A 97 -11.95 11.02 3.83
CA MET A 97 -13.23 11.16 4.53
C MET A 97 -13.40 12.53 5.24
N GLU A 98 -12.30 13.21 5.57
CA GLU A 98 -12.30 14.52 6.23
C GLU A 98 -12.28 15.70 5.24
N LEU A 99 -12.13 15.45 3.94
CA LEU A 99 -12.08 16.49 2.93
C LEU A 99 -13.43 17.20 2.77
N ASP A 100 -13.38 18.52 2.62
CA ASP A 100 -14.54 19.33 2.25
C ASP A 100 -14.77 19.32 0.74
N VAL A 101 -15.21 18.20 0.25
CA VAL A 101 -15.49 17.92 -1.17
C VAL A 101 -16.86 17.25 -1.30
N PRO A 102 -17.48 17.27 -2.48
CA PRO A 102 -18.72 16.54 -2.73
C PRO A 102 -18.62 15.06 -2.32
N GLU A 103 -19.71 14.48 -1.82
CA GLU A 103 -19.73 13.13 -1.24
C GLU A 103 -19.16 12.07 -2.19
N PHE A 104 -19.48 12.13 -3.49
CA PHE A 104 -18.95 11.18 -4.47
C PHE A 104 -17.40 11.22 -4.55
N ARG A 105 -16.77 12.36 -4.29
CA ARG A 105 -15.30 12.50 -4.29
C ARG A 105 -14.68 11.82 -3.08
N ARG A 106 -15.36 11.76 -1.94
CA ARG A 106 -14.88 11.07 -0.74
C ARG A 106 -14.95 9.55 -0.88
N THR A 107 -15.93 9.06 -1.65
CA THR A 107 -16.19 7.62 -1.83
C THR A 107 -15.63 7.04 -3.13
N LEU A 108 -15.28 7.90 -4.10
CA LEU A 108 -14.68 7.47 -5.35
C LEU A 108 -13.30 6.83 -5.10
N SER A 109 -13.07 5.66 -5.70
CA SER A 109 -11.82 4.95 -5.59
C SER A 109 -11.22 4.67 -6.97
N HIS A 110 -9.97 5.09 -7.15
CA HIS A 110 -9.14 4.70 -8.29
C HIS A 110 -8.09 3.69 -7.81
N SER A 111 -8.20 2.46 -8.30
CA SER A 111 -7.37 1.34 -7.81
C SER A 111 -5.87 1.64 -7.91
N ALA A 112 -5.41 2.25 -9.02
CA ALA A 112 -4.00 2.60 -9.18
C ALA A 112 -3.53 3.66 -8.18
N PHE A 113 -4.42 4.55 -7.72
CA PHE A 113 -4.10 5.51 -6.68
C PHE A 113 -3.98 4.83 -5.31
N GLY A 114 -5.01 4.11 -4.88
CA GLY A 114 -5.05 3.50 -3.55
C GLY A 114 -3.99 2.41 -3.37
N GLU A 115 -3.88 1.49 -4.33
CA GLU A 115 -2.90 0.41 -4.28
C GLU A 115 -1.47 0.89 -4.54
N GLY A 116 -1.33 1.86 -5.44
CA GLY A 116 -0.03 2.48 -5.71
C GLY A 116 0.51 3.25 -4.50
N TRP A 117 -0.36 4.00 -3.81
CA TRP A 117 -0.02 4.65 -2.55
C TRP A 117 0.39 3.63 -1.48
N ALA A 118 -0.42 2.61 -1.25
CA ALA A 118 -0.13 1.60 -0.24
C ALA A 118 1.18 0.83 -0.53
N LEU A 119 1.49 0.52 -1.79
CA LEU A 119 2.77 -0.08 -2.16
C LEU A 119 3.95 0.91 -2.01
N TYR A 120 3.73 2.18 -2.32
CA TYR A 120 4.72 3.23 -2.07
C TYR A 120 5.06 3.33 -0.58
N THR A 121 4.07 3.19 0.30
CA THR A 121 4.29 3.26 1.76
C THR A 121 5.05 2.05 2.31
N GLU A 122 4.93 0.87 1.70
CA GLU A 122 5.82 -0.27 2.02
C GLU A 122 7.29 0.12 1.82
N ARG A 123 7.62 0.81 0.73
CA ARG A 123 8.97 1.30 0.46
C ARG A 123 9.38 2.44 1.38
N LEU A 124 8.48 3.38 1.68
CA LEU A 124 8.71 4.48 2.62
C LEU A 124 9.10 3.97 4.01
N GLY A 125 8.64 2.79 4.39
CA GLY A 125 9.03 2.11 5.63
C GLY A 125 10.54 1.95 5.78
N LYS A 126 11.30 1.83 4.68
CA LYS A 126 12.77 1.76 4.74
C LYS A 126 13.37 3.09 5.23
N GLU A 127 12.88 4.20 4.72
CA GLU A 127 13.28 5.56 5.15
C GLU A 127 12.85 5.83 6.60
N ALA A 128 11.69 5.29 7.00
CA ALA A 128 11.16 5.39 8.35
C ALA A 128 11.86 4.44 9.36
N GLY A 129 12.88 3.69 8.96
CA GLY A 129 13.65 2.80 9.85
C GLY A 129 12.92 1.54 10.27
N PHE A 130 12.08 1.00 9.38
CA PHE A 130 11.58 -0.38 9.41
C PHE A 130 12.54 -1.31 8.68
N TYR A 131 12.26 -2.59 8.66
CA TYR A 131 13.04 -3.61 7.94
C TYR A 131 14.48 -3.73 8.45
N GLN A 132 14.67 -3.69 9.77
CA GLN A 132 15.99 -3.74 10.41
C GLN A 132 16.62 -5.15 10.40
N SER A 133 15.86 -6.19 10.10
CA SER A 133 16.38 -7.54 9.93
C SER A 133 16.46 -7.93 8.46
N PRO A 134 17.41 -8.80 8.05
CA PRO A 134 17.43 -9.34 6.69
C PRO A 134 16.12 -10.04 6.31
N TYR A 135 15.43 -10.63 7.29
CA TYR A 135 14.15 -11.31 7.06
C TYR A 135 13.02 -10.33 6.75
N SER A 136 12.92 -9.22 7.49
CA SER A 136 11.87 -8.23 7.22
C SER A 136 12.10 -7.46 5.93
N ASP A 137 13.37 -7.18 5.55
CA ASP A 137 13.67 -6.59 4.23
C ASP A 137 13.41 -7.60 3.09
N PHE A 138 13.69 -8.89 3.32
CA PHE A 138 13.29 -9.95 2.39
C PHE A 138 11.76 -9.99 2.20
N GLY A 139 10.99 -9.89 3.28
CA GLY A 139 9.52 -9.84 3.21
C GLY A 139 9.01 -8.66 2.36
N ARG A 140 9.56 -7.46 2.58
CA ARG A 140 9.27 -6.28 1.77
C ARG A 140 9.63 -6.50 0.29
N LEU A 141 10.83 -6.98 0.02
CA LEU A 141 11.28 -7.27 -1.36
C LEU A 141 10.42 -8.35 -2.02
N GLY A 142 10.02 -9.38 -1.28
CA GLY A 142 9.10 -10.41 -1.76
C GLY A 142 7.74 -9.83 -2.16
N TYR A 143 7.21 -8.89 -1.37
CA TYR A 143 5.98 -8.19 -1.69
C TYR A 143 6.15 -7.26 -2.90
N GLU A 144 7.25 -6.53 -3.00
CA GLU A 144 7.55 -5.68 -4.16
C GLU A 144 7.69 -6.52 -5.44
N MET A 145 8.43 -7.64 -5.39
CA MET A 145 8.57 -8.56 -6.51
C MET A 145 7.22 -9.16 -6.93
N TRP A 146 6.42 -9.59 -5.98
CA TRP A 146 5.08 -10.09 -6.27
C TRP A 146 4.23 -9.07 -7.06
N ARG A 147 4.23 -7.78 -6.66
CA ARG A 147 3.51 -6.72 -7.39
C ARG A 147 4.14 -6.43 -8.75
N ALA A 148 5.45 -6.54 -8.90
CA ALA A 148 6.11 -6.42 -10.20
C ALA A 148 5.72 -7.56 -11.16
N VAL A 149 5.69 -8.80 -10.67
CA VAL A 149 5.27 -9.99 -11.45
C VAL A 149 3.82 -9.87 -11.93
N ARG A 150 2.94 -9.22 -11.15
CA ARG A 150 1.56 -8.97 -11.56
C ARG A 150 1.46 -8.21 -12.89
N LEU A 151 2.39 -7.28 -13.18
CA LEU A 151 2.41 -6.55 -14.46
C LEU A 151 2.56 -7.50 -15.66
N VAL A 152 3.39 -8.53 -15.51
CA VAL A 152 3.65 -9.51 -16.57
C VAL A 152 2.50 -10.51 -16.67
N VAL A 153 2.03 -11.02 -15.56
CA VAL A 153 1.03 -12.10 -15.53
C VAL A 153 -0.33 -11.63 -15.98
N ASP A 154 -0.81 -10.47 -15.48
CA ASP A 154 -2.12 -9.93 -15.85
C ASP A 154 -2.16 -9.60 -17.35
N THR A 155 -1.16 -8.90 -17.89
CA THR A 155 -1.06 -8.64 -19.32
C THR A 155 -0.86 -9.91 -20.13
N GLY A 156 -0.10 -10.89 -19.59
CA GLY A 156 0.06 -12.21 -20.19
C GLY A 156 -1.27 -12.91 -20.40
N ILE A 157 -2.12 -12.93 -19.38
CA ILE A 157 -3.44 -13.56 -19.42
C ILE A 157 -4.36 -12.81 -20.39
N HIS A 158 -4.56 -11.52 -20.17
CA HIS A 158 -5.64 -10.76 -20.79
C HIS A 158 -5.30 -10.18 -22.17
N ALA A 159 -4.02 -9.87 -22.44
CA ALA A 159 -3.59 -9.31 -23.71
C ALA A 159 -2.88 -10.33 -24.61
N PHE A 160 -2.19 -11.31 -24.03
CA PHE A 160 -1.36 -12.25 -24.78
C PHE A 160 -1.85 -13.70 -24.74
N GLY A 161 -3.04 -13.96 -24.18
CA GLY A 161 -3.68 -15.27 -24.20
C GLY A 161 -2.92 -16.37 -23.45
N TRP A 162 -2.21 -16.02 -22.36
CA TRP A 162 -1.56 -17.03 -21.53
C TRP A 162 -2.57 -17.97 -20.90
N SER A 163 -2.24 -19.25 -20.88
CA SER A 163 -3.02 -20.23 -20.12
C SER A 163 -2.86 -19.98 -18.61
N ARG A 164 -3.86 -20.39 -17.83
CA ARG A 164 -3.80 -20.40 -16.37
C ARG A 164 -2.51 -21.05 -15.86
N GLN A 165 -2.13 -22.20 -16.41
CA GLN A 165 -0.91 -22.91 -15.99
C GLN A 165 0.35 -22.10 -16.27
N LYS A 166 0.47 -21.48 -17.44
CA LYS A 166 1.63 -20.63 -17.76
C LYS A 166 1.76 -19.46 -16.79
N ALA A 167 0.64 -18.86 -16.38
CA ALA A 167 0.61 -17.79 -15.41
C ALA A 167 1.05 -18.29 -14.01
N ILE A 168 0.58 -19.44 -13.58
CA ILE A 168 0.99 -20.11 -12.34
C ILE A 168 2.50 -20.36 -12.34
N ASP A 169 3.03 -20.99 -13.38
CA ASP A 169 4.46 -21.33 -13.49
C ASP A 169 5.33 -20.07 -13.44
N TYR A 170 4.90 -19.01 -14.12
CA TYR A 170 5.61 -17.73 -14.10
C TYR A 170 5.62 -17.10 -12.71
N LEU A 171 4.45 -16.98 -12.05
CA LEU A 171 4.36 -16.39 -10.72
C LEU A 171 5.15 -17.22 -9.69
N ALA A 172 5.05 -18.56 -9.73
CA ALA A 172 5.77 -19.45 -8.84
C ALA A 172 7.29 -19.35 -8.99
N SER A 173 7.79 -19.24 -10.23
CA SER A 173 9.23 -19.17 -10.48
C SER A 173 9.88 -17.83 -10.10
N HIS A 174 9.09 -16.78 -9.90
CA HIS A 174 9.60 -15.43 -9.60
C HIS A 174 9.25 -14.94 -8.18
N THR A 175 8.55 -15.74 -7.39
CA THR A 175 8.15 -15.35 -6.03
C THR A 175 8.37 -16.49 -5.04
N ALA A 176 8.46 -16.17 -3.77
CA ALA A 176 8.52 -17.14 -2.68
C ALA A 176 7.12 -17.47 -2.10
N LEU A 177 6.06 -17.23 -2.87
CA LEU A 177 4.70 -17.54 -2.43
C LEU A 177 4.47 -19.06 -2.38
N PRO A 178 3.72 -19.57 -1.39
CA PRO A 178 3.28 -20.97 -1.38
C PRO A 178 2.43 -21.28 -2.61
N GLN A 179 2.50 -22.50 -3.11
CA GLN A 179 1.77 -22.92 -4.33
C GLN A 179 0.27 -22.60 -4.27
N SER A 180 -0.38 -22.84 -3.12
CA SER A 180 -1.80 -22.53 -2.96
C SER A 180 -2.11 -21.04 -3.08
N ALA A 181 -1.20 -20.18 -2.60
CA ALA A 181 -1.36 -18.73 -2.75
C ALA A 181 -1.13 -18.29 -4.19
N VAL A 182 -0.19 -18.92 -4.92
CA VAL A 182 0.02 -18.65 -6.35
C VAL A 182 -1.25 -18.95 -7.14
N GLU A 183 -1.86 -20.11 -6.92
CA GLU A 183 -3.11 -20.52 -7.60
C GLU A 183 -4.27 -19.57 -7.28
N ASP A 184 -4.50 -19.26 -6.01
CA ASP A 184 -5.52 -18.31 -5.56
C ASP A 184 -5.33 -16.93 -6.23
N GLN A 185 -4.08 -16.47 -6.37
CA GLN A 185 -3.78 -15.18 -6.99
C GLN A 185 -4.02 -15.19 -8.51
N ILE A 186 -3.64 -16.25 -9.19
CA ILE A 186 -3.89 -16.37 -10.64
C ILE A 186 -5.40 -16.41 -10.92
N ASP A 187 -6.18 -17.15 -10.15
CA ASP A 187 -7.64 -17.18 -10.29
C ASP A 187 -8.28 -15.81 -10.02
N ARG A 188 -7.75 -15.06 -9.04
CA ARG A 188 -8.13 -13.67 -8.81
C ARG A 188 -7.82 -12.78 -10.02
N TYR A 189 -6.65 -12.88 -10.63
CA TYR A 189 -6.28 -12.05 -11.78
C TYR A 189 -7.13 -12.37 -13.00
N ILE A 190 -7.46 -13.65 -13.23
CA ILE A 190 -8.37 -14.06 -14.30
C ILE A 190 -9.75 -13.44 -14.12
N SER A 191 -10.28 -13.44 -12.89
CA SER A 191 -11.61 -12.94 -12.59
C SER A 191 -11.71 -11.41 -12.47
N TRP A 192 -10.57 -10.71 -12.34
CA TRP A 192 -10.53 -9.26 -12.16
C TRP A 192 -9.47 -8.59 -13.05
N PRO A 193 -9.70 -8.50 -14.37
CA PRO A 193 -8.73 -7.97 -15.33
C PRO A 193 -8.24 -6.57 -14.99
N GLY A 194 -6.91 -6.38 -15.04
CA GLY A 194 -6.28 -5.07 -14.85
C GLY A 194 -6.12 -4.61 -13.40
N GLN A 195 -6.85 -5.18 -12.44
CA GLN A 195 -6.70 -4.78 -11.03
C GLN A 195 -5.29 -5.06 -10.50
N ALA A 196 -4.70 -6.17 -10.90
CA ALA A 196 -3.35 -6.56 -10.47
C ALA A 196 -2.26 -5.57 -10.95
N LEU A 197 -2.47 -4.85 -12.04
CA LEU A 197 -1.55 -3.82 -12.55
C LEU A 197 -1.49 -2.59 -11.65
N SER A 198 -2.59 -2.27 -10.96
CA SER A 198 -2.80 -1.05 -10.21
C SER A 198 -1.68 -0.76 -9.21
N TYR A 199 -1.24 -1.77 -8.50
CA TYR A 199 -0.23 -1.68 -7.45
C TYR A 199 1.09 -1.08 -7.95
N LYS A 200 1.74 -1.77 -8.87
CA LYS A 200 3.09 -1.38 -9.32
C LYS A 200 3.05 -0.18 -10.27
N MET A 201 2.01 -0.05 -11.10
CA MET A 201 1.85 1.12 -11.97
C MET A 201 1.64 2.39 -11.16
N GLY A 202 0.80 2.35 -10.14
CA GLY A 202 0.56 3.48 -9.25
C GLY A 202 1.81 3.84 -8.44
N GLU A 203 2.49 2.85 -7.88
CA GLU A 203 3.73 3.05 -7.11
C GLU A 203 4.83 3.69 -7.96
N ILE A 204 5.04 3.21 -9.19
CA ILE A 204 6.02 3.79 -10.12
C ILE A 204 5.69 5.26 -10.37
N LYS A 205 4.43 5.58 -10.68
CA LYS A 205 4.02 6.96 -10.95
C LYS A 205 4.26 7.88 -9.74
N ILE A 206 3.87 7.45 -8.53
CA ILE A 206 4.08 8.26 -7.31
C ILE A 206 5.57 8.49 -7.05
N ARG A 207 6.41 7.46 -7.25
CA ARG A 207 7.86 7.59 -7.11
C ARG A 207 8.48 8.51 -8.14
N ASP A 208 8.05 8.44 -9.39
CA ASP A 208 8.52 9.31 -10.46
C ASP A 208 8.16 10.77 -10.17
N LEU A 209 6.94 11.02 -9.68
CA LEU A 209 6.49 12.34 -9.26
C LEU A 209 7.30 12.87 -8.06
N ARG A 210 7.60 12.01 -7.08
CA ARG A 210 8.47 12.36 -5.97
C ARG A 210 9.88 12.70 -6.45
N ALA A 211 10.48 11.85 -7.26
CA ALA A 211 11.83 12.09 -7.79
C ALA A 211 11.90 13.38 -8.63
N LYS A 212 10.84 13.68 -9.39
CA LYS A 212 10.71 14.96 -10.11
C LYS A 212 10.69 16.14 -9.14
N ALA A 213 9.85 16.07 -8.10
CA ALA A 213 9.72 17.13 -7.09
C ALA A 213 11.05 17.35 -6.34
N GLU A 214 11.71 16.29 -5.89
CA GLU A 214 13.03 16.35 -5.25
C GLU A 214 14.07 17.05 -6.15
N LYS A 215 14.07 16.70 -7.44
CA LYS A 215 15.00 17.29 -8.42
C LYS A 215 14.73 18.76 -8.69
N GLU A 216 13.45 19.14 -8.85
CA GLU A 216 13.07 20.50 -9.25
C GLU A 216 13.08 21.50 -8.11
N LEU A 217 12.80 21.04 -6.89
CA LEU A 217 12.75 21.90 -5.69
C LEU A 217 14.06 21.90 -4.90
N GLY A 218 14.90 20.87 -5.04
CA GLY A 218 16.18 20.78 -4.33
C GLY A 218 16.00 20.97 -2.83
N ALA A 219 16.66 21.98 -2.26
CA ALA A 219 16.59 22.29 -0.83
C ALA A 219 15.21 22.77 -0.33
N GLN A 220 14.30 23.12 -1.22
CA GLN A 220 12.93 23.53 -0.88
C GLN A 220 11.96 22.34 -0.82
N PHE A 221 12.40 21.14 -1.23
CA PHE A 221 11.57 19.95 -1.17
C PHE A 221 11.27 19.58 0.29
N ASP A 222 9.97 19.50 0.61
CA ASP A 222 9.48 19.00 1.89
C ASP A 222 8.64 17.75 1.65
N ILE A 223 9.11 16.61 2.17
CA ILE A 223 8.44 15.32 2.05
C ILE A 223 7.02 15.33 2.64
N ARG A 224 6.79 16.12 3.69
CA ARG A 224 5.50 16.24 4.35
C ARG A 224 4.49 16.93 3.43
N SER A 225 4.89 18.07 2.85
CA SER A 225 4.08 18.80 1.89
C SER A 225 3.80 17.98 0.63
N PHE A 226 4.79 17.23 0.14
CA PHE A 226 4.61 16.30 -0.98
C PHE A 226 3.55 15.24 -0.67
N HIS A 227 3.65 14.54 0.46
CA HIS A 227 2.68 13.52 0.83
C HIS A 227 1.29 14.09 1.07
N ASP A 228 1.20 15.22 1.75
CA ASP A 228 -0.07 15.92 1.97
C ASP A 228 -0.72 16.32 0.64
N THR A 229 0.06 16.74 -0.36
CA THR A 229 -0.45 17.04 -1.71
C THR A 229 -0.94 15.78 -2.42
N VAL A 230 -0.20 14.67 -2.34
CA VAL A 230 -0.59 13.40 -2.99
C VAL A 230 -1.95 12.91 -2.47
N ILE A 231 -2.17 12.86 -1.15
CA ILE A 231 -3.38 12.24 -0.58
C ILE A 231 -4.45 13.23 -0.17
N GLY A 232 -4.13 14.54 -0.13
CA GLY A 232 -5.03 15.60 0.33
C GLY A 232 -6.14 15.97 -0.66
N GLN A 233 -6.16 15.39 -1.86
CA GLN A 233 -7.20 15.63 -2.88
C GLN A 233 -8.22 14.47 -2.98
N GLY A 234 -8.09 13.44 -2.13
CA GLY A 234 -8.82 12.19 -2.29
C GLY A 234 -8.25 11.34 -3.44
N SER A 235 -8.98 10.26 -3.78
CA SER A 235 -8.52 9.36 -4.84
C SER A 235 -8.63 9.99 -6.22
N LEU A 236 -7.53 9.98 -6.99
CA LEU A 236 -7.41 10.61 -8.31
C LEU A 236 -6.97 9.60 -9.38
N PRO A 237 -7.37 9.82 -10.65
CA PRO A 237 -6.68 9.20 -11.77
C PRO A 237 -5.20 9.61 -11.79
N MET A 238 -4.29 8.71 -12.19
CA MET A 238 -2.85 8.98 -12.15
C MET A 238 -2.40 10.19 -12.99
N ALA A 239 -3.08 10.46 -14.09
CA ALA A 239 -2.78 11.67 -14.91
C ALA A 239 -3.17 12.96 -14.17
N VAL A 240 -4.32 12.96 -13.50
CA VAL A 240 -4.75 14.11 -12.68
C VAL A 240 -3.83 14.32 -11.47
N LEU A 241 -3.37 13.23 -10.84
CA LEU A 241 -2.36 13.34 -9.77
C LEU A 241 -1.07 13.99 -10.29
N GLU A 242 -0.66 13.65 -11.52
CA GLU A 242 0.52 14.28 -12.12
C GLU A 242 0.34 15.80 -12.30
N ASP A 243 -0.83 16.23 -12.77
CA ASP A 243 -1.14 17.66 -12.90
C ASP A 243 -1.10 18.37 -11.55
N VAL A 244 -1.75 17.79 -10.53
CA VAL A 244 -1.75 18.33 -9.15
C VAL A 244 -0.33 18.48 -8.60
N ILE A 245 0.53 17.50 -8.80
CA ILE A 245 1.92 17.58 -8.32
C ILE A 245 2.74 18.58 -9.12
N ASN A 246 2.50 18.71 -10.42
CA ASN A 246 3.18 19.71 -11.26
C ASN A 246 2.80 21.13 -10.83
N ASP A 247 1.53 21.39 -10.56
CA ASP A 247 1.04 22.66 -10.07
C ASP A 247 1.64 22.98 -8.69
N TRP A 248 1.63 22.02 -7.78
CA TRP A 248 2.27 22.17 -6.47
C TRP A 248 3.78 22.47 -6.59
N ILE A 249 4.52 21.79 -7.46
CA ILE A 249 5.94 22.10 -7.70
C ILE A 249 6.11 23.54 -8.19
N ALA A 250 5.24 24.01 -9.09
CA ALA A 250 5.31 25.38 -9.59
C ALA A 250 5.06 26.40 -8.49
N GLU A 251 4.12 26.15 -7.59
CA GLU A 251 3.80 27.01 -6.45
C GLU A 251 4.92 27.09 -5.39
N GLN A 252 5.70 26.00 -5.23
CA GLN A 252 6.82 25.97 -4.28
C GLN A 252 8.06 26.70 -4.79
N LYS A 253 8.15 26.99 -6.08
CA LYS A 253 9.29 27.75 -6.64
C LYS A 253 9.18 29.22 -6.25
N PRO A 254 10.30 29.89 -5.91
CA PRO A 254 10.27 31.33 -5.63
C PRO A 254 9.76 32.08 -6.86
N ALA A 255 8.91 33.10 -6.62
CA ALA A 255 8.54 34.04 -7.67
C ALA A 255 9.82 34.68 -8.23
N ILE A 256 10.00 34.59 -9.56
CA ILE A 256 11.14 35.20 -10.25
C ILE A 256 10.96 36.72 -10.29
#